data_d09c9d4ab437935dec418ced0926cc15
#
_entry.id   d09c9d4ab437935dec418ced0926cc15
#
_cell.length_a   1.000
_cell.length_b   1.000
_cell.length_c   1.000
_cell.angle_alpha   90.00
_cell.angle_beta   90.00
_cell.angle_gamma   90.00
#
_symmetry.space_group_name_H-M   'P 1'
#
loop_
_entity.id
_entity.type
_entity.pdbx_description
1 polymer ?
#
loop_
_entity_poly.entity_id
_entity_poly.type
_entity_poly.pdbx_seq_one_letter_code
_entity_poly.pdbx_strand_id
1 'polypeptide(L)'
;MTVIGWKLFIHSVNMVLHNIPQLLRIFLVPALIALAIVYLAIGGLLGDVGLQARGFDGDMFFSDLWRIVGLWLVIGLIGAWTVVAWHRYVLLEEHPQGWIPALHKAEMGNYILGLIKLFLIGILFYSVLAFIGPAFVQSLGMVGLYLLLAAGALIAIFMFRFALVLPAAALGKPIGVSESSALTTGAFGTLFVLGVCLFGLQLVAELILFLVADAVLIAMVLDIAFSVVLAVLNISALTTLYGYYVEKRPI
;
A
#
# COMPACT_ATOMS: atom_id res chain seq x y z
N MET A 1 5.73 23.14 11.24
CA MET A 1 5.35 22.17 10.19
C MET A 1 5.87 20.76 10.48
N THR A 2 7.13 20.56 10.87
CA THR A 2 7.68 19.25 11.25
C THR A 2 6.92 18.55 12.39
N VAL A 3 6.47 19.32 13.40
CA VAL A 3 5.70 18.81 14.55
C VAL A 3 4.37 18.17 14.12
N ILE A 4 3.70 18.69 13.09
CA ILE A 4 2.42 18.14 12.62
C ILE A 4 2.62 16.77 11.96
N GLY A 5 3.65 16.58 11.14
CA GLY A 5 3.94 15.28 10.53
C GLY A 5 4.19 14.18 11.55
N TRP A 6 4.93 14.49 12.61
CA TRP A 6 5.15 13.56 13.73
C TRP A 6 3.84 13.26 14.49
N LYS A 7 3.01 14.27 14.76
CA LYS A 7 1.72 14.05 15.41
C LYS A 7 0.79 13.18 14.55
N LEU A 8 0.72 13.40 13.24
CA LEU A 8 -0.03 12.56 12.30
C LEU A 8 0.44 11.11 12.35
N PHE A 9 1.77 10.89 12.36
CA PHE A 9 2.36 9.56 12.49
C PHE A 9 1.93 8.89 13.80
N ILE A 10 2.12 9.53 14.94
CA ILE A 10 1.73 8.98 16.25
C ILE A 10 0.21 8.74 16.31
N HIS A 11 -0.59 9.65 15.77
CA HIS A 11 -2.04 9.48 15.72
C HIS A 11 -2.42 8.25 14.90
N SER A 12 -1.76 8.02 13.76
CA SER A 12 -1.99 6.83 12.91
C SER A 12 -1.59 5.54 13.62
N VAL A 13 -0.48 5.53 14.35
CA VAL A 13 -0.05 4.39 15.17
C VAL A 13 -1.06 4.12 16.29
N ASN A 14 -1.47 5.15 17.03
CA ASN A 14 -2.46 5.03 18.09
C ASN A 14 -3.83 4.56 17.57
N MET A 15 -4.23 5.03 16.38
CA MET A 15 -5.46 4.59 15.71
C MET A 15 -5.45 3.07 15.49
N VAL A 16 -4.34 2.51 15.01
CA VAL A 16 -4.20 1.07 14.83
C VAL A 16 -4.21 0.34 16.17
N LEU A 17 -3.39 0.78 17.13
CA LEU A 17 -3.22 0.10 18.42
C LEU A 17 -4.50 0.07 19.27
N HIS A 18 -5.28 1.16 19.26
CA HIS A 18 -6.53 1.23 20.05
C HIS A 18 -7.72 0.55 19.34
N ASN A 19 -7.60 0.20 18.07
CA ASN A 19 -8.67 -0.40 17.28
C ASN A 19 -8.34 -1.82 16.78
N ILE A 20 -7.41 -2.54 17.44
CA ILE A 20 -7.03 -3.90 17.07
C ILE A 20 -8.24 -4.85 16.93
N PRO A 21 -9.24 -4.86 17.84
CA PRO A 21 -10.40 -5.75 17.67
C PRO A 21 -11.20 -5.46 16.40
N GLN A 22 -11.40 -4.20 16.05
CA GLN A 22 -12.11 -3.77 14.84
C GLN A 22 -11.28 -4.04 13.59
N LEU A 23 -9.98 -3.83 13.67
CA LEU A 23 -9.04 -4.16 12.62
C LEU A 23 -9.11 -5.65 12.29
N LEU A 24 -9.07 -6.52 13.29
CA LEU A 24 -9.21 -7.96 13.08
C LEU A 24 -10.57 -8.32 12.46
N ARG A 25 -11.66 -7.68 12.88
CA ARG A 25 -12.99 -7.93 12.29
C ARG A 25 -13.06 -7.52 10.81
N ILE A 26 -12.34 -6.46 10.42
CA ILE A 26 -12.36 -5.97 9.04
C ILE A 26 -11.39 -6.76 8.15
N PHE A 27 -10.20 -7.10 8.65
CA PHE A 27 -9.14 -7.65 7.81
C PHE A 27 -8.99 -9.17 7.88
N LEU A 28 -9.33 -9.84 9.00
CA LEU A 28 -8.99 -11.26 9.22
C LEU A 28 -9.63 -12.18 8.19
N VAL A 29 -10.96 -12.13 8.02
CA VAL A 29 -11.64 -13.04 7.09
C VAL A 29 -11.26 -12.77 5.64
N PRO A 30 -11.25 -11.51 5.13
CA PRO A 30 -10.73 -11.22 3.80
C PRO A 30 -9.28 -11.66 3.60
N ALA A 31 -8.40 -11.48 4.60
CA ALA A 31 -7.01 -11.93 4.53
C ALA A 31 -6.90 -13.46 4.44
N LEU A 32 -7.70 -14.20 5.20
CA LEU A 32 -7.75 -15.67 5.11
C LEU A 32 -8.27 -16.14 3.74
N ILE A 33 -9.26 -15.44 3.17
CA ILE A 33 -9.74 -15.72 1.81
C ILE A 33 -8.62 -15.47 0.79
N ALA A 34 -7.93 -14.34 0.88
CA ALA A 34 -6.81 -14.02 0.00
C ALA A 34 -5.69 -15.06 0.12
N LEU A 35 -5.33 -15.45 1.36
CA LEU A 35 -4.33 -16.49 1.61
C LEU A 35 -4.72 -17.85 1.02
N ALA A 36 -5.98 -18.25 1.16
CA ALA A 36 -6.47 -19.49 0.57
C ALA A 36 -6.41 -19.46 -0.95
N ILE A 37 -6.78 -18.34 -1.58
CA ILE A 37 -6.69 -18.15 -3.03
C ILE A 37 -5.22 -18.24 -3.49
N VAL A 38 -4.30 -17.56 -2.79
CA VAL A 38 -2.85 -17.61 -3.09
C VAL A 38 -2.34 -19.04 -2.95
N TYR A 39 -2.67 -19.75 -1.87
CA TYR A 39 -2.25 -21.12 -1.64
C TYR A 39 -2.72 -22.07 -2.77
N LEU A 40 -3.98 -21.96 -3.18
CA LEU A 40 -4.53 -22.77 -4.27
C LEU A 40 -3.89 -22.42 -5.63
N ALA A 41 -3.65 -21.14 -5.88
CA ALA A 41 -3.00 -20.69 -7.12
C ALA A 41 -1.53 -21.16 -7.21
N ILE A 42 -0.78 -21.04 -6.11
CA ILE A 42 0.62 -21.52 -6.03
C ILE A 42 0.67 -23.05 -6.10
N GLY A 43 -0.24 -23.75 -5.42
CA GLY A 43 -0.33 -25.21 -5.49
C GLY A 43 -0.56 -25.72 -6.91
N GLY A 44 -1.40 -25.02 -7.69
CA GLY A 44 -1.58 -25.28 -9.11
C GLY A 44 -0.30 -25.03 -9.94
N LEU A 45 0.35 -23.87 -9.72
CA LEU A 45 1.61 -23.53 -10.38
C LEU A 45 2.74 -24.50 -10.04
N LEU A 46 2.91 -24.89 -8.78
CA LEU A 46 3.94 -25.84 -8.35
C LEU A 46 3.65 -27.26 -8.86
N GLY A 47 2.39 -27.66 -8.96
CA GLY A 47 1.98 -28.92 -9.57
C GLY A 47 2.39 -28.98 -11.05
N ASP A 48 2.22 -27.89 -11.78
CA ASP A 48 2.63 -27.77 -13.17
C ASP A 48 4.17 -27.70 -13.33
N VAL A 49 4.89 -27.02 -12.40
CA VAL A 49 6.37 -26.92 -12.38
C VAL A 49 7.03 -28.24 -11.98
N GLY A 50 6.40 -29.04 -11.10
CA GLY A 50 6.86 -30.40 -10.75
C GLY A 50 6.89 -31.35 -11.95
N LEU A 51 6.29 -30.98 -13.07
CA LEU A 51 6.23 -31.77 -14.29
C LEU A 51 7.27 -31.40 -15.36
N GLN A 52 8.18 -30.49 -15.11
CA GLN A 52 9.05 -30.15 -15.98
C GLN A 52 10.21 -29.56 -16.06
N ALA A 53 11.10 -29.92 -16.54
CA ALA A 53 12.10 -29.82 -17.63
C ALA A 53 11.49 -29.72 -19.06
N ARG A 54 10.39 -29.01 -19.21
CA ARG A 54 9.89 -28.66 -20.54
C ARG A 54 10.55 -27.34 -20.97
N GLY A 55 11.15 -27.36 -22.20
CA GLY A 55 11.77 -26.17 -22.79
C GLY A 55 10.84 -24.95 -22.75
N PHE A 56 11.41 -23.76 -22.89
CA PHE A 56 10.67 -22.49 -22.90
C PHE A 56 9.59 -22.53 -24.00
N ASP A 57 8.35 -22.76 -23.57
CA ASP A 57 7.19 -22.75 -24.46
C ASP A 57 6.46 -21.41 -24.25
N GLY A 58 6.37 -20.65 -25.32
CA GLY A 58 5.74 -19.32 -25.29
C GLY A 58 4.28 -19.37 -24.83
N ASP A 59 3.54 -20.42 -25.19
CA ASP A 59 2.13 -20.55 -24.80
C ASP A 59 1.97 -20.79 -23.29
N MET A 60 2.89 -21.55 -22.67
CA MET A 60 2.93 -21.71 -21.21
C MET A 60 3.25 -20.40 -20.50
N PHE A 61 4.21 -19.62 -21.02
CA PHE A 61 4.57 -18.32 -20.44
C PHE A 61 3.36 -17.38 -20.42
N PHE A 62 2.60 -17.28 -21.50
CA PHE A 62 1.41 -16.45 -21.56
C PHE A 62 0.30 -16.95 -20.64
N SER A 63 0.09 -18.25 -20.52
CA SER A 63 -0.94 -18.82 -19.62
C SER A 63 -0.62 -18.52 -18.16
N ASP A 64 0.65 -18.63 -17.76
CA ASP A 64 1.09 -18.35 -16.39
C ASP A 64 1.06 -16.84 -16.08
N LEU A 65 1.39 -16.00 -17.06
CA LEU A 65 1.25 -14.55 -16.93
C LEU A 65 -0.20 -14.15 -16.62
N TRP A 66 -1.19 -14.69 -17.36
CA TRP A 66 -2.60 -14.37 -17.11
C TRP A 66 -3.10 -14.92 -15.78
N ARG A 67 -2.62 -16.07 -15.33
CA ARG A 67 -2.90 -16.61 -13.99
C ARG A 67 -2.37 -15.67 -12.90
N ILE A 68 -1.13 -15.21 -13.03
CA ILE A 68 -0.51 -14.26 -12.09
C ILE A 68 -1.25 -12.93 -12.09
N VAL A 69 -1.56 -12.37 -13.26
CA VAL A 69 -2.34 -11.12 -13.37
C VAL A 69 -3.72 -11.28 -12.74
N GLY A 70 -4.41 -12.39 -13.04
CA GLY A 70 -5.72 -12.70 -12.44
C GLY A 70 -5.65 -12.79 -10.92
N LEU A 71 -4.63 -13.45 -10.37
CA LEU A 71 -4.39 -13.55 -8.94
C LEU A 71 -4.20 -12.17 -8.29
N TRP A 72 -3.35 -11.31 -8.87
CA TRP A 72 -3.13 -9.95 -8.38
C TRP A 72 -4.39 -9.09 -8.44
N LEU A 73 -5.22 -9.25 -9.49
CA LEU A 73 -6.50 -8.55 -9.59
C LEU A 73 -7.46 -8.97 -8.47
N VAL A 74 -7.59 -10.28 -8.20
CA VAL A 74 -8.47 -10.78 -7.13
C VAL A 74 -7.98 -10.30 -5.76
N ILE A 75 -6.68 -10.40 -5.48
CA ILE A 75 -6.09 -9.91 -4.22
C ILE A 75 -6.28 -8.39 -4.10
N GLY A 76 -6.08 -7.65 -5.18
CA GLY A 76 -6.31 -6.20 -5.23
C GLY A 76 -7.77 -5.81 -4.94
N LEU A 77 -8.74 -6.59 -5.44
CA LEU A 77 -10.17 -6.38 -5.15
C LEU A 77 -10.49 -6.65 -3.67
N ILE A 78 -9.95 -7.73 -3.10
CA ILE A 78 -10.11 -8.03 -1.66
C ILE A 78 -9.45 -6.92 -0.83
N GLY A 79 -8.25 -6.47 -1.21
CA GLY A 79 -7.56 -5.36 -0.57
C GLY A 79 -8.38 -4.06 -0.61
N ALA A 80 -8.89 -3.67 -1.79
CA ALA A 80 -9.73 -2.48 -1.93
C ALA A 80 -10.99 -2.55 -1.06
N TRP A 81 -11.64 -3.71 -1.00
CA TRP A 81 -12.80 -3.94 -0.15
C TRP A 81 -12.49 -3.69 1.32
N THR A 82 -11.42 -4.28 1.85
CA THR A 82 -11.03 -4.13 3.26
C THR A 82 -10.58 -2.71 3.59
N VAL A 83 -9.84 -2.07 2.69
CA VAL A 83 -9.36 -0.70 2.89
C VAL A 83 -10.51 0.31 2.86
N VAL A 84 -11.49 0.15 1.96
CA VAL A 84 -12.71 0.97 1.96
C VAL A 84 -13.46 0.81 3.28
N ALA A 85 -13.63 -0.42 3.78
CA ALA A 85 -14.27 -0.66 5.07
C ALA A 85 -13.51 -0.01 6.23
N TRP A 86 -12.17 -0.04 6.23
CA TRP A 86 -11.34 0.63 7.24
C TRP A 86 -11.50 2.16 7.21
N HIS A 87 -11.42 2.78 6.02
CA HIS A 87 -11.64 4.23 5.90
C HIS A 87 -13.03 4.64 6.41
N ARG A 88 -14.07 3.86 6.10
CA ARG A 88 -15.44 4.12 6.55
C ARG A 88 -15.58 3.92 8.05
N TYR A 89 -14.97 2.87 8.61
CA TYR A 89 -14.94 2.66 10.05
C TYR A 89 -14.35 3.87 10.78
N VAL A 90 -13.18 4.35 10.35
CA VAL A 90 -12.45 5.43 11.03
C VAL A 90 -13.11 6.81 10.82
N LEU A 91 -13.58 7.08 9.60
CA LEU A 91 -14.06 8.42 9.24
C LEU A 91 -15.57 8.60 9.39
N LEU A 92 -16.36 7.55 9.24
CA LEU A 92 -17.82 7.55 9.38
C LEU A 92 -18.31 6.84 10.64
N GLU A 93 -17.41 6.26 11.45
CA GLU A 93 -17.75 5.45 12.63
C GLU A 93 -18.65 4.25 12.28
N GLU A 94 -18.50 3.72 11.05
CA GLU A 94 -19.28 2.58 10.57
C GLU A 94 -18.71 1.29 11.16
N HIS A 95 -19.25 0.88 12.29
CA HIS A 95 -18.77 -0.30 13.01
C HIS A 95 -19.09 -1.61 12.26
N PRO A 96 -18.12 -2.53 12.16
CA PRO A 96 -18.33 -3.83 11.54
C PRO A 96 -19.37 -4.66 12.33
N GLN A 97 -20.42 -5.13 11.65
CA GLN A 97 -21.49 -5.93 12.25
C GLN A 97 -21.05 -7.38 12.54
N GLY A 98 -19.90 -7.82 11.99
CA GLY A 98 -19.36 -9.18 12.14
C GLY A 98 -17.91 -9.26 11.67
N TRP A 99 -17.52 -10.45 11.20
CA TRP A 99 -16.17 -10.73 10.68
C TRP A 99 -16.03 -10.51 9.17
N ILE A 100 -17.12 -10.21 8.49
CA ILE A 100 -17.14 -9.88 7.06
C ILE A 100 -17.57 -8.42 6.94
N PRO A 101 -16.71 -7.52 6.46
CA PRO A 101 -17.06 -6.12 6.31
C PRO A 101 -18.14 -5.93 5.25
N ALA A 102 -18.96 -4.89 5.39
CA ALA A 102 -19.97 -4.54 4.41
C ALA A 102 -19.33 -4.23 3.04
N LEU A 103 -19.98 -4.66 1.96
CA LEU A 103 -19.50 -4.43 0.61
C LEU A 103 -20.17 -3.20 0.00
N HIS A 104 -19.43 -2.10 -0.03
CA HIS A 104 -19.85 -0.82 -0.64
C HIS A 104 -19.39 -0.77 -2.09
N LYS A 105 -20.18 -1.34 -3.02
CA LYS A 105 -19.78 -1.52 -4.44
C LYS A 105 -19.44 -0.22 -5.16
N ALA A 106 -20.23 0.84 -4.94
CA ALA A 106 -20.02 2.11 -5.60
C ALA A 106 -18.74 2.80 -5.11
N GLU A 107 -18.53 2.82 -3.80
CA GLU A 107 -17.36 3.41 -3.15
C GLU A 107 -16.10 2.61 -3.50
N MET A 108 -16.19 1.29 -3.51
CA MET A 108 -15.10 0.42 -3.95
C MET A 108 -14.73 0.66 -5.41
N GLY A 109 -15.72 0.83 -6.30
CA GLY A 109 -15.47 1.18 -7.70
C GLY A 109 -14.75 2.52 -7.84
N ASN A 110 -15.20 3.55 -7.12
CA ASN A 110 -14.55 4.87 -7.10
C ASN A 110 -13.14 4.79 -6.50
N TYR A 111 -12.93 3.97 -5.47
CA TYR A 111 -11.63 3.73 -4.85
C TYR A 111 -10.65 3.10 -5.86
N ILE A 112 -11.07 2.07 -6.58
CA ILE A 112 -10.26 1.41 -7.62
C ILE A 112 -9.92 2.39 -8.75
N LEU A 113 -10.89 3.21 -9.20
CA LEU A 113 -10.61 4.26 -10.19
C LEU A 113 -9.60 5.29 -9.66
N GLY A 114 -9.66 5.63 -8.38
CA GLY A 114 -8.65 6.45 -7.70
C GLY A 114 -7.27 5.80 -7.73
N LEU A 115 -7.17 4.51 -7.39
CA LEU A 115 -5.92 3.74 -7.45
C LEU A 115 -5.34 3.73 -8.87
N ILE A 116 -6.17 3.48 -9.89
CA ILE A 116 -5.72 3.50 -11.30
C ILE A 116 -5.15 4.87 -11.68
N LYS A 117 -5.83 5.97 -11.31
CA LYS A 117 -5.33 7.33 -11.57
C LYS A 117 -3.99 7.58 -10.89
N LEU A 118 -3.84 7.20 -9.61
CA LEU A 118 -2.58 7.36 -8.88
C LEU A 118 -1.48 6.48 -9.47
N PHE A 119 -1.80 5.27 -9.88
CA PHE A 119 -0.87 4.36 -10.55
C PHE A 119 -0.33 4.96 -11.86
N LEU A 120 -1.22 5.51 -12.70
CA LEU A 120 -0.82 6.17 -13.95
C LEU A 120 0.07 7.40 -13.70
N ILE A 121 -0.25 8.21 -12.68
CA ILE A 121 0.59 9.33 -12.27
C ILE A 121 1.94 8.83 -11.76
N GLY A 122 1.95 7.76 -10.97
CA GLY A 122 3.16 7.12 -10.48
C GLY A 122 4.04 6.61 -11.64
N ILE A 123 3.45 5.92 -12.62
CA ILE A 123 4.18 5.48 -13.82
C ILE A 123 4.85 6.69 -14.50
N LEU A 124 4.14 7.81 -14.66
CA LEU A 124 4.69 9.00 -15.30
C LEU A 124 5.95 9.51 -14.56
N PHE A 125 5.92 9.59 -13.24
CA PHE A 125 7.09 10.04 -12.45
C PHE A 125 8.23 9.02 -12.43
N TYR A 126 7.93 7.73 -12.22
CA TYR A 126 8.95 6.70 -12.14
C TYR A 126 9.53 6.32 -13.50
N SER A 127 8.81 6.52 -14.61
CA SER A 127 9.35 6.32 -15.96
C SER A 127 10.52 7.29 -16.25
N VAL A 128 10.46 8.52 -15.74
CA VAL A 128 11.58 9.46 -15.83
C VAL A 128 12.82 8.91 -15.13
N LEU A 129 12.66 8.40 -13.89
CA LEU A 129 13.78 7.78 -13.17
C LEU A 129 14.30 6.53 -13.87
N ALA A 130 13.41 5.71 -14.43
CA ALA A 130 13.78 4.51 -15.17
C ALA A 130 14.57 4.86 -16.44
N PHE A 131 14.22 5.95 -17.11
CA PHE A 131 14.92 6.40 -18.31
C PHE A 131 16.32 6.96 -18.02
N ILE A 132 16.47 7.81 -17.00
CA ILE A 132 17.76 8.43 -16.65
C ILE A 132 18.63 7.54 -15.78
N GLY A 133 18.05 6.58 -15.06
CA GLY A 133 18.69 5.75 -14.05
C GLY A 133 19.94 5.03 -14.53
N PRO A 134 19.89 4.30 -15.66
CA PRO A 134 21.07 3.59 -16.18
C PRO A 134 22.25 4.51 -16.42
N ALA A 135 22.03 5.71 -16.96
CA ALA A 135 23.09 6.70 -17.20
C ALA A 135 23.66 7.23 -15.88
N PHE A 136 22.83 7.46 -14.87
CA PHE A 136 23.28 7.87 -13.52
C PHE A 136 24.13 6.80 -12.84
N VAL A 137 23.71 5.53 -12.90
CA VAL A 137 24.48 4.42 -12.31
C VAL A 137 25.78 4.22 -13.08
N GLN A 138 25.76 4.32 -14.41
CA GLN A 138 26.95 4.16 -15.23
C GLN A 138 27.99 5.26 -14.98
N SER A 139 27.54 6.52 -14.78
CA SER A 139 28.44 7.66 -14.61
C SER A 139 28.95 7.85 -13.18
N LEU A 140 28.11 7.57 -12.16
CA LEU A 140 28.37 7.85 -10.76
C LEU A 140 28.47 6.57 -9.89
N GLY A 141 28.29 5.38 -10.46
CA GLY A 141 28.36 4.12 -9.73
C GLY A 141 27.34 4.05 -8.58
N MET A 142 27.79 3.62 -7.41
CA MET A 142 26.94 3.47 -6.22
C MET A 142 26.33 4.81 -5.76
N VAL A 143 27.03 5.93 -5.98
CA VAL A 143 26.49 7.27 -5.66
C VAL A 143 25.27 7.56 -6.52
N GLY A 144 25.32 7.25 -7.81
CA GLY A 144 24.19 7.38 -8.73
C GLY A 144 22.99 6.51 -8.31
N LEU A 145 23.24 5.29 -7.85
CA LEU A 145 22.19 4.41 -7.32
C LEU A 145 21.52 5.02 -6.08
N TYR A 146 22.29 5.51 -5.10
CA TYR A 146 21.71 6.13 -3.89
C TYR A 146 20.91 7.39 -4.21
N LEU A 147 21.37 8.21 -5.16
CA LEU A 147 20.63 9.39 -5.61
C LEU A 147 19.30 9.02 -6.27
N LEU A 148 19.25 7.94 -7.06
CA LEU A 148 18.01 7.44 -7.65
C LEU A 148 17.05 6.91 -6.60
N LEU A 149 17.53 6.16 -5.63
CA LEU A 149 16.72 5.66 -4.51
C LEU A 149 16.14 6.84 -3.70
N ALA A 150 16.95 7.86 -3.40
CA ALA A 150 16.49 9.08 -2.73
C ALA A 150 15.43 9.83 -3.55
N ALA A 151 15.64 9.96 -4.87
CA ALA A 151 14.65 10.60 -5.76
C ALA A 151 13.34 9.79 -5.81
N GLY A 152 13.42 8.47 -5.88
CA GLY A 152 12.24 7.59 -5.82
C GLY A 152 11.46 7.74 -4.51
N ALA A 153 12.17 7.80 -3.37
CA ALA A 153 11.55 8.03 -2.07
C ALA A 153 10.87 9.42 -1.99
N LEU A 154 11.49 10.45 -2.53
CA LEU A 154 10.89 11.79 -2.61
C LEU A 154 9.62 11.81 -3.48
N ILE A 155 9.62 11.11 -4.61
CA ILE A 155 8.43 10.93 -5.44
C ILE A 155 7.33 10.23 -4.65
N ALA A 156 7.63 9.14 -3.94
CA ALA A 156 6.66 8.43 -3.12
C ALA A 156 6.04 9.35 -2.05
N ILE A 157 6.85 10.14 -1.34
CA ILE A 157 6.37 11.13 -0.38
C ILE A 157 5.49 12.19 -1.07
N PHE A 158 5.90 12.66 -2.25
CA PHE A 158 5.12 13.63 -3.02
C PHE A 158 3.77 13.06 -3.47
N MET A 159 3.69 11.76 -3.78
CA MET A 159 2.45 11.07 -4.15
C MET A 159 1.39 11.09 -3.03
N PHE A 160 1.76 11.21 -1.76
CA PHE A 160 0.79 11.40 -0.67
C PHE A 160 -0.11 12.62 -0.86
N ARG A 161 0.35 13.65 -1.58
CA ARG A 161 -0.48 14.83 -1.90
C ARG A 161 -1.70 14.50 -2.76
N PHE A 162 -1.57 13.49 -3.60
CA PHE A 162 -2.63 13.05 -4.50
C PHE A 162 -3.49 11.94 -3.87
N ALA A 163 -2.97 11.26 -2.86
CA ALA A 163 -3.56 10.06 -2.31
C ALA A 163 -4.86 10.30 -1.51
N LEU A 164 -5.19 11.57 -1.14
CA LEU A 164 -6.45 11.89 -0.46
C LEU A 164 -7.70 11.56 -1.30
N VAL A 165 -7.55 11.35 -2.61
CA VAL A 165 -8.64 10.87 -3.47
C VAL A 165 -9.17 9.50 -3.04
N LEU A 166 -8.33 8.68 -2.38
CA LEU A 166 -8.69 7.32 -1.97
C LEU A 166 -9.65 7.31 -0.78
N PRO A 167 -9.34 7.92 0.38
CA PRO A 167 -10.32 8.03 1.47
C PRO A 167 -11.59 8.76 1.04
N ALA A 168 -11.46 9.83 0.24
CA ALA A 168 -12.61 10.54 -0.30
C ALA A 168 -13.55 9.63 -1.11
N ALA A 169 -12.99 8.79 -1.97
CA ALA A 169 -13.75 7.80 -2.74
C ALA A 169 -14.42 6.76 -1.83
N ALA A 170 -13.71 6.28 -0.80
CA ALA A 170 -14.23 5.32 0.18
C ALA A 170 -15.43 5.87 0.97
N LEU A 171 -15.50 7.19 1.18
CA LEU A 171 -16.61 7.87 1.85
C LEU A 171 -17.80 8.21 0.92
N GLY A 172 -17.70 7.89 -0.37
CA GLY A 172 -18.70 8.30 -1.35
C GLY A 172 -18.67 9.78 -1.70
N LYS A 173 -17.59 10.48 -1.37
CA LYS A 173 -17.37 11.92 -1.65
C LYS A 173 -16.09 12.10 -2.49
N PRO A 174 -16.02 11.53 -3.70
CA PRO A 174 -14.80 11.54 -4.49
C PRO A 174 -14.35 12.97 -4.82
N ILE A 175 -13.08 13.25 -4.56
CA ILE A 175 -12.39 14.48 -4.95
C ILE A 175 -11.46 14.23 -6.13
N GLY A 176 -11.15 15.30 -6.88
CA GLY A 176 -10.17 15.23 -7.97
C GLY A 176 -8.72 15.23 -7.47
N VAL A 177 -7.78 14.72 -8.31
CA VAL A 177 -6.35 14.76 -8.02
C VAL A 177 -5.84 16.20 -7.83
N SER A 178 -6.33 17.13 -8.66
CA SER A 178 -6.00 18.56 -8.54
C SER A 178 -6.49 19.14 -7.22
N GLU A 179 -7.71 18.78 -6.80
CA GLU A 179 -8.28 19.20 -5.53
C GLU A 179 -7.50 18.64 -4.33
N SER A 180 -7.15 17.34 -4.36
CA SER A 180 -6.27 16.72 -3.36
C SER A 180 -4.94 17.46 -3.23
N SER A 181 -4.33 17.81 -4.38
CA SER A 181 -3.10 18.61 -4.42
C SER A 181 -3.28 20.00 -3.83
N ALA A 182 -4.40 20.66 -4.12
CA ALA A 182 -4.72 22.00 -3.59
C ALA A 182 -4.90 21.98 -2.07
N LEU A 183 -5.63 20.99 -1.54
CA LEU A 183 -5.85 20.81 -0.10
C LEU A 183 -4.57 20.56 0.69
N THR A 184 -3.54 20.00 0.04
CA THR A 184 -2.21 19.75 0.63
C THR A 184 -1.17 20.80 0.26
N THR A 185 -1.58 21.96 -0.26
CA THR A 185 -0.65 23.06 -0.56
C THR A 185 0.06 23.51 0.70
N GLY A 186 1.40 23.65 0.64
CA GLY A 186 2.25 23.98 1.79
C GLY A 186 2.49 22.83 2.78
N ALA A 187 1.91 21.64 2.55
CA ALA A 187 2.04 20.49 3.45
C ALA A 187 3.33 19.67 3.26
N PHE A 188 4.23 20.04 2.32
CA PHE A 188 5.40 19.22 1.98
C PHE A 188 6.21 18.80 3.20
N GLY A 189 6.54 19.71 4.10
CA GLY A 189 7.31 19.38 5.31
C GLY A 189 6.59 18.40 6.26
N THR A 190 5.25 18.49 6.35
CA THR A 190 4.42 17.55 7.12
C THR A 190 4.43 16.15 6.48
N LEU A 191 4.22 16.09 5.16
CA LEU A 191 4.23 14.84 4.41
C LEU A 191 5.61 14.19 4.39
N PHE A 192 6.67 15.02 4.30
CA PHE A 192 8.05 14.56 4.36
C PHE A 192 8.34 13.86 5.70
N VAL A 193 8.00 14.49 6.83
CA VAL A 193 8.22 13.88 8.16
C VAL A 193 7.40 12.60 8.31
N LEU A 194 6.12 12.61 7.91
CA LEU A 194 5.29 11.42 7.94
C LEU A 194 5.88 10.29 7.08
N GLY A 195 6.29 10.61 5.85
CA GLY A 195 6.90 9.64 4.94
C GLY A 195 8.22 9.08 5.47
N VAL A 196 9.08 9.93 6.06
CA VAL A 196 10.33 9.49 6.71
C VAL A 196 10.06 8.55 7.88
N CYS A 197 9.02 8.83 8.70
CA CYS A 197 8.65 7.94 9.80
C CYS A 197 8.17 6.56 9.29
N LEU A 198 7.29 6.55 8.27
CA LEU A 198 6.80 5.31 7.67
C LEU A 198 7.93 4.51 6.99
N PHE A 199 8.80 5.20 6.25
CA PHE A 199 9.96 4.59 5.63
C PHE A 199 10.97 4.07 6.68
N GLY A 200 11.16 4.81 7.76
CA GLY A 200 12.01 4.37 8.88
C GLY A 200 11.52 3.06 9.50
N LEU A 201 10.20 2.90 9.68
CA LEU A 201 9.63 1.62 10.14
C LEU A 201 9.87 0.49 9.13
N GLN A 202 9.76 0.77 7.83
CA GLN A 202 10.08 -0.22 6.80
C GLN A 202 11.54 -0.66 6.90
N LEU A 203 12.48 0.29 7.03
CA LEU A 203 13.90 -0.03 7.18
C LEU A 203 14.19 -0.85 8.44
N VAL A 204 13.51 -0.58 9.55
CA VAL A 204 13.64 -1.38 10.78
C VAL A 204 13.14 -2.81 10.54
N ALA A 205 12.01 -2.99 9.87
CA ALA A 205 11.48 -4.30 9.51
C ALA A 205 12.46 -5.08 8.63
N GLU A 206 12.99 -4.44 7.57
CA GLU A 206 13.99 -5.05 6.67
C GLU A 206 15.28 -5.44 7.42
N LEU A 207 15.75 -4.59 8.34
CA LEU A 207 16.91 -4.90 9.16
C LEU A 207 16.67 -6.13 10.04
N ILE A 208 15.49 -6.24 10.66
CA ILE A 208 15.13 -7.41 11.48
C ILE A 208 15.10 -8.67 10.60
N LEU A 209 14.47 -8.60 9.42
CA LEU A 209 14.41 -9.72 8.47
C LEU A 209 15.81 -10.13 8.01
N PHE A 210 16.69 -9.19 7.75
CA PHE A 210 18.09 -9.46 7.40
C PHE A 210 18.82 -10.21 8.52
N LEU A 211 18.60 -9.81 9.78
CA LEU A 211 19.25 -10.46 10.95
C LEU A 211 18.76 -11.89 11.19
N VAL A 212 17.56 -12.24 10.73
CA VAL A 212 16.98 -13.59 10.91
C VAL A 212 16.93 -14.38 9.58
N ALA A 213 17.61 -13.91 8.54
CA ALA A 213 17.51 -14.48 7.19
C ALA A 213 17.86 -15.98 7.13
N ASP A 214 18.79 -16.43 7.97
CA ASP A 214 19.20 -17.84 8.05
C ASP A 214 18.08 -18.74 8.60
N ALA A 215 17.17 -18.19 9.40
CA ALA A 215 16.02 -18.89 9.96
C ALA A 215 14.79 -18.72 9.04
N VAL A 216 14.81 -19.37 7.88
CA VAL A 216 13.87 -19.16 6.76
C VAL A 216 12.40 -19.12 7.20
N LEU A 217 11.94 -20.08 8.02
CA LEU A 217 10.55 -20.11 8.49
C LEU A 217 10.20 -18.91 9.36
N ILE A 218 11.12 -18.51 10.26
CA ILE A 218 10.94 -17.33 11.12
C ILE A 218 10.91 -16.07 10.28
N ALA A 219 11.84 -15.94 9.33
CA ALA A 219 11.89 -14.80 8.42
C ALA A 219 10.59 -14.67 7.60
N MET A 220 10.05 -15.77 7.05
CA MET A 220 8.76 -15.74 6.32
C MET A 220 7.59 -15.30 7.21
N VAL A 221 7.48 -15.80 8.44
CA VAL A 221 6.40 -15.42 9.36
C VAL A 221 6.52 -13.95 9.74
N LEU A 222 7.72 -13.46 10.02
CA LEU A 222 7.96 -12.06 10.35
C LEU A 222 7.71 -11.13 9.16
N ASP A 223 8.10 -11.53 7.96
CA ASP A 223 7.86 -10.75 6.72
C ASP A 223 6.37 -10.55 6.49
N ILE A 224 5.57 -11.61 6.59
CA ILE A 224 4.10 -11.51 6.48
C ILE A 224 3.56 -10.58 7.59
N ALA A 225 4.00 -10.75 8.83
CA ALA A 225 3.53 -9.93 9.95
C ALA A 225 3.88 -8.44 9.76
N PHE A 226 5.12 -8.13 9.40
CA PHE A 226 5.55 -6.75 9.13
C PHE A 226 4.83 -6.16 7.93
N SER A 227 4.67 -6.91 6.85
CA SER A 227 3.94 -6.45 5.66
C SER A 227 2.51 -6.06 6.00
N VAL A 228 1.80 -6.86 6.79
CA VAL A 228 0.42 -6.56 7.22
C VAL A 228 0.39 -5.32 8.12
N VAL A 229 1.26 -5.24 9.13
CA VAL A 229 1.32 -4.10 10.06
C VAL A 229 1.63 -2.79 9.31
N LEU A 230 2.64 -2.81 8.44
CA LEU A 230 3.05 -1.64 7.67
C LEU A 230 1.98 -1.22 6.66
N ALA A 231 1.30 -2.17 6.01
CA ALA A 231 0.18 -1.87 5.12
C ALA A 231 -0.95 -1.15 5.88
N VAL A 232 -1.36 -1.68 7.02
CA VAL A 232 -2.41 -1.08 7.87
C VAL A 232 -1.99 0.31 8.38
N LEU A 233 -0.73 0.49 8.77
CA LEU A 233 -0.20 1.80 9.20
C LEU A 233 -0.21 2.82 8.05
N ASN A 234 0.18 2.42 6.83
CA ASN A 234 0.14 3.30 5.65
C ASN A 234 -1.30 3.72 5.33
N ILE A 235 -2.26 2.78 5.38
CA ILE A 235 -3.68 3.07 5.17
C ILE A 235 -4.20 4.02 6.27
N SER A 236 -3.84 3.78 7.53
CA SER A 236 -4.24 4.62 8.67
C SER A 236 -3.61 6.02 8.60
N ALA A 237 -2.37 6.13 8.14
CA ALA A 237 -1.72 7.42 7.90
C ALA A 237 -2.47 8.21 6.82
N LEU A 238 -2.90 7.56 5.75
CA LEU A 238 -3.70 8.19 4.71
C LEU A 238 -5.09 8.62 5.22
N THR A 239 -5.73 7.79 6.05
CA THR A 239 -6.99 8.11 6.72
C THR A 239 -6.84 9.35 7.63
N THR A 240 -5.77 9.38 8.42
CA THR A 240 -5.44 10.52 9.31
C THR A 240 -5.17 11.79 8.52
N LEU A 241 -4.42 11.70 7.41
CA LEU A 241 -4.18 12.83 6.51
C LEU A 241 -5.48 13.39 5.96
N TYR A 242 -6.39 12.53 5.53
CA TYR A 242 -7.70 12.95 5.03
C TYR A 242 -8.51 13.65 6.14
N GLY A 243 -8.60 13.05 7.31
CA GLY A 243 -9.27 13.66 8.47
C GLY A 243 -8.71 15.05 8.79
N TYR A 244 -7.40 15.20 8.77
CA TYR A 244 -6.74 16.48 9.08
C TYR A 244 -6.89 17.53 7.97
N TYR A 245 -6.58 17.18 6.71
CA TYR A 245 -6.55 18.16 5.61
C TYR A 245 -7.92 18.45 5.00
N VAL A 246 -8.81 17.45 4.93
CA VAL A 246 -10.13 17.57 4.30
C VAL A 246 -11.21 17.87 5.33
N GLU A 247 -11.31 17.07 6.40
CA GLU A 247 -12.37 17.21 7.40
C GLU A 247 -12.00 18.15 8.54
N LYS A 248 -10.74 18.65 8.58
CA LYS A 248 -10.24 19.59 9.60
C LYS A 248 -10.35 19.04 11.03
N ARG A 249 -10.22 17.73 11.19
CA ARG A 249 -10.22 17.09 12.52
C ARG A 249 -8.97 17.47 13.31
N PRO A 250 -9.07 17.73 14.61
CA PRO A 250 -7.91 17.93 15.49
C PRO A 250 -7.10 16.62 15.62
N ILE A 251 -5.77 16.75 15.84
CA ILE A 251 -4.82 15.64 16.07
C ILE A 251 -4.02 15.84 17.35
#